data_f0b5ca91278fcfece555481099ba2a38
#
_entry.id   f0b5ca91278fcfece555481099ba2a38
#
_cell.length_a   1.000
_cell.length_b   1.000
_cell.length_c   1.000
_cell.angle_alpha   90.00
_cell.angle_beta   90.00
_cell.angle_gamma   90.00
#
_symmetry.space_group_name_H-M   'P 1'
#
loop_
_entity.id
_entity.type
_entity.pdbx_description
1 polymer ?
#
loop_
_entity_poly.entity_id
_entity_poly.type
_entity_poly.pdbx_seq_one_letter_code
_entity_poly.pdbx_strand_id
1 'polypeptide(L)'
;MKRGIAESYNRLVNVFVIACDTCIVGGLFHRFYYWAQDTAWEKTLQASEFQIVATLMLCYLLCAMHTGVILYRRKVFAYEVLTRVTKNVVFFAILGGGILQLGGYMDAWSKLFLAYLLAVLVCVSVFRLGLRMLIKVYRTKGGNLRYVVLVGSTDNNRELYQELTSQSWAGYRVLGYFDFEPNGHFPQECPYLG
;
A
#
# COMPACT_ATOMS: atom_id res chain seq x y z
N MET A 1 8.12 -4.68 25.28
CA MET A 1 7.31 -3.45 25.13
C MET A 1 7.46 -2.74 23.77
N LYS A 2 8.65 -2.56 23.17
CA LYS A 2 8.84 -1.90 21.85
C LYS A 2 8.27 -2.65 20.63
N ARG A 3 8.15 -3.98 20.67
CA ARG A 3 7.54 -4.78 19.57
C ARG A 3 6.04 -4.48 19.40
N GLY A 4 5.29 -4.37 20.48
CA GLY A 4 3.84 -4.09 20.41
C GLY A 4 3.51 -2.71 19.82
N ILE A 5 4.33 -1.69 20.08
CA ILE A 5 4.12 -0.35 19.52
C ILE A 5 4.33 -0.34 17.99
N ALA A 6 5.34 -1.04 17.50
CA ALA A 6 5.60 -1.14 16.06
C ALA A 6 4.51 -1.92 15.31
N GLU A 7 3.96 -2.97 15.93
CA GLU A 7 2.85 -3.75 15.37
C GLU A 7 1.55 -2.94 15.35
N SER A 8 1.27 -2.18 16.41
CA SER A 8 0.12 -1.29 16.47
C SER A 8 0.18 -0.18 15.41
N TYR A 9 1.36 0.44 15.22
CA TYR A 9 1.56 1.44 14.17
C TYR A 9 1.33 0.86 12.78
N ASN A 10 1.88 -0.33 12.49
CA ASN A 10 1.69 -1.00 11.20
C ASN A 10 0.21 -1.33 10.94
N ARG A 11 -0.51 -1.74 11.99
CA ARG A 11 -1.96 -2.01 11.91
C ARG A 11 -2.75 -0.74 11.62
N LEU A 12 -2.43 0.37 12.29
CA LEU A 12 -3.06 1.67 12.03
C LEU A 12 -2.85 2.15 10.59
N VAL A 13 -1.62 2.05 10.06
CA VAL A 13 -1.33 2.40 8.67
C VAL A 13 -2.15 1.54 7.70
N ASN A 14 -2.25 0.23 7.95
CA ASN A 14 -3.04 -0.65 7.11
C ASN A 14 -4.53 -0.29 7.12
N VAL A 15 -5.10 -0.05 8.31
CA VAL A 15 -6.51 0.34 8.46
C VAL A 15 -6.76 1.68 7.74
N PHE A 16 -5.88 2.65 7.92
CA PHE A 16 -5.98 3.95 7.26
C PHE A 16 -5.97 3.82 5.72
N VAL A 17 -5.02 3.04 5.18
CA VAL A 17 -4.93 2.83 3.72
C VAL A 17 -6.18 2.14 3.17
N ILE A 18 -6.65 1.09 3.85
CA ILE A 18 -7.86 0.37 3.44
C ILE A 18 -9.09 1.30 3.50
N ALA A 19 -9.21 2.12 4.53
CA ALA A 19 -10.30 3.09 4.65
C ALA A 19 -10.28 4.11 3.50
N CYS A 20 -9.10 4.69 3.19
CA CYS A 20 -8.95 5.62 2.07
C CYS A 20 -9.28 4.95 0.72
N ASP A 21 -8.78 3.73 0.48
CA ASP A 21 -9.09 2.98 -0.73
C ASP A 21 -10.60 2.75 -0.86
N THR A 22 -11.28 2.37 0.23
CA THR A 22 -12.73 2.15 0.26
C THR A 22 -13.49 3.45 -0.04
N CYS A 23 -13.03 4.58 0.50
CA CYS A 23 -13.60 5.90 0.16
C CYS A 23 -13.40 6.25 -1.32
N ILE A 24 -12.24 5.92 -1.90
CA ILE A 24 -11.98 6.12 -3.34
C ILE A 24 -12.96 5.29 -4.17
N VAL A 25 -13.16 4.03 -3.81
CA VAL A 25 -14.10 3.12 -4.49
C VAL A 25 -15.54 3.67 -4.47
N GLY A 26 -16.02 4.08 -3.29
CA GLY A 26 -17.36 4.67 -3.15
C GLY A 26 -17.52 6.00 -3.89
N GLY A 27 -16.55 6.90 -3.74
CA GLY A 27 -16.56 8.22 -4.38
C GLY A 27 -16.46 8.15 -5.91
N LEU A 28 -15.67 7.21 -6.44
CA LEU A 28 -15.63 6.98 -7.88
C LEU A 28 -16.96 6.46 -8.40
N PHE A 29 -17.59 5.49 -7.69
CA PHE A 29 -18.87 4.99 -8.15
C PHE A 29 -19.95 6.08 -8.09
N HIS A 30 -19.99 6.88 -7.03
CA HIS A 30 -20.88 8.05 -6.95
C HIS A 30 -20.72 8.95 -8.18
N ARG A 31 -19.48 9.26 -8.60
CA ARG A 31 -19.22 10.07 -9.79
C ARG A 31 -19.67 9.39 -11.09
N PHE A 32 -19.43 8.08 -11.19
CA PHE A 32 -19.88 7.27 -12.35
C PHE A 32 -21.40 7.16 -12.42
N TYR A 33 -22.07 7.05 -11.29
CA TYR A 33 -23.54 6.96 -11.21
C TYR A 33 -24.20 8.21 -11.82
N TYR A 34 -23.77 9.43 -11.41
CA TYR A 34 -24.32 10.66 -11.97
C TYR A 34 -23.97 10.83 -13.45
N TRP A 35 -22.76 10.49 -13.85
CA TRP A 35 -22.40 10.54 -15.25
C TRP A 35 -23.20 9.54 -16.10
N ALA A 36 -23.55 8.38 -15.57
CA ALA A 36 -24.34 7.38 -16.26
C ALA A 36 -25.80 7.81 -16.45
N GLN A 37 -26.36 8.61 -15.54
CA GLN A 37 -27.73 9.14 -15.68
C GLN A 37 -27.89 10.05 -16.90
N ASP A 38 -26.82 10.75 -17.28
CA ASP A 38 -26.81 11.64 -18.44
C ASP A 38 -26.48 10.93 -19.75
N THR A 39 -26.29 9.60 -19.72
CA THR A 39 -25.86 8.81 -20.87
C THR A 39 -26.80 7.64 -21.14
N ALA A 40 -26.61 6.97 -22.29
CA ALA A 40 -27.37 5.76 -22.65
C ALA A 40 -27.10 4.55 -21.71
N TRP A 41 -26.25 4.70 -20.71
CA TRP A 41 -25.89 3.66 -19.73
C TRP A 41 -26.84 3.58 -18.51
N GLU A 42 -27.76 4.53 -18.40
CA GLU A 42 -28.78 4.58 -17.32
C GLU A 42 -29.52 3.26 -17.17
N LYS A 43 -29.86 2.62 -18.28
CA LYS A 43 -30.61 1.35 -18.31
C LYS A 43 -29.88 0.18 -17.64
N THR A 44 -28.58 0.30 -17.37
CA THR A 44 -27.80 -0.75 -16.69
C THR A 44 -27.91 -0.67 -15.17
N LEU A 45 -28.46 0.44 -14.63
CA LEU A 45 -28.62 0.65 -13.20
C LEU A 45 -30.04 0.24 -12.78
N GLN A 46 -30.15 -0.81 -11.99
CA GLN A 46 -31.43 -1.41 -11.57
C GLN A 46 -31.77 -1.15 -10.08
N ALA A 47 -30.87 -0.48 -9.36
CA ALA A 47 -31.02 -0.19 -7.93
C ALA A 47 -30.67 1.25 -7.61
N SER A 48 -31.00 1.68 -6.37
CA SER A 48 -30.62 2.97 -5.87
C SER A 48 -29.10 3.09 -5.73
N GLU A 49 -28.57 4.29 -5.93
CA GLU A 49 -27.15 4.59 -5.76
C GLU A 49 -26.60 4.06 -4.43
N PHE A 50 -27.30 4.33 -3.33
CA PHE A 50 -26.88 3.94 -1.99
C PHE A 50 -26.67 2.43 -1.86
N GLN A 51 -27.57 1.61 -2.42
CA GLN A 51 -27.47 0.15 -2.37
C GLN A 51 -26.23 -0.34 -3.12
N ILE A 52 -25.99 0.20 -4.31
CA ILE A 52 -24.82 -0.19 -5.14
C ILE A 52 -23.52 0.25 -4.46
N VAL A 53 -23.43 1.50 -4.01
CA VAL A 53 -22.24 2.04 -3.35
C VAL A 53 -21.92 1.27 -2.08
N ALA A 54 -22.91 1.03 -1.21
CA ALA A 54 -22.71 0.27 0.03
C ALA A 54 -22.22 -1.16 -0.25
N THR A 55 -22.82 -1.84 -1.23
CA THR A 55 -22.40 -3.18 -1.64
C THR A 55 -20.96 -3.18 -2.15
N LEU A 56 -20.61 -2.26 -3.04
CA LEU A 56 -19.25 -2.16 -3.59
C LEU A 56 -18.21 -1.83 -2.52
N MET A 57 -18.50 -0.90 -1.62
CA MET A 57 -17.60 -0.56 -0.52
C MET A 57 -17.37 -1.76 0.41
N LEU A 58 -18.43 -2.52 0.73
CA LEU A 58 -18.31 -3.73 1.56
C LEU A 58 -17.50 -4.82 0.86
N CYS A 59 -17.77 -5.09 -0.42
CA CYS A 59 -17.01 -6.07 -1.21
C CYS A 59 -15.53 -5.70 -1.30
N TYR A 60 -15.23 -4.41 -1.56
CA TYR A 60 -13.85 -3.94 -1.63
C TYR A 60 -13.14 -4.06 -0.29
N LEU A 61 -13.80 -3.71 0.81
CA LEU A 61 -13.28 -3.84 2.17
C LEU A 61 -12.88 -5.30 2.47
N LEU A 62 -13.76 -6.27 2.18
CA LEU A 62 -13.48 -7.69 2.38
C LEU A 62 -12.28 -8.15 1.54
N CYS A 63 -12.22 -7.77 0.26
CA CYS A 63 -11.09 -8.10 -0.61
C CYS A 63 -9.77 -7.47 -0.11
N ALA A 64 -9.82 -6.20 0.34
CA ALA A 64 -8.64 -5.50 0.83
C ALA A 64 -8.12 -6.08 2.15
N MET A 65 -9.00 -6.55 3.03
CA MET A 65 -8.61 -7.27 4.25
C MET A 65 -7.92 -8.59 3.92
N HIS A 66 -8.39 -9.31 2.91
CA HIS A 66 -7.79 -10.58 2.47
C HIS A 66 -6.42 -10.37 1.79
N THR A 67 -6.30 -9.42 0.88
CA THR A 67 -5.06 -9.19 0.11
C THR A 67 -3.97 -8.48 0.93
N GLY A 68 -4.37 -7.74 1.96
CA GLY A 68 -3.49 -7.00 2.85
C GLY A 68 -2.75 -5.83 2.18
N VAL A 69 -2.16 -4.98 3.00
CA VAL A 69 -1.35 -3.82 2.57
C VAL A 69 0.10 -4.04 3.00
N ILE A 70 1.06 -3.77 2.10
CA ILE A 70 2.50 -3.97 2.36
C ILE A 70 3.29 -2.66 2.49
N LEU A 71 2.61 -1.51 2.45
CA LEU A 71 3.26 -0.19 2.49
C LEU A 71 4.11 0.07 3.74
N TYR A 72 3.86 -0.64 4.84
CA TYR A 72 4.63 -0.55 6.07
C TYR A 72 6.03 -1.18 5.98
N ARG A 73 6.26 -2.11 5.03
CA ARG A 73 7.58 -2.72 4.84
C ARG A 73 8.57 -1.68 4.30
N ARG A 74 9.82 -1.73 4.77
CA ARG A 74 10.84 -0.75 4.40
C ARG A 74 11.33 -0.89 2.96
N LYS A 75 11.56 -2.14 2.54
CA LYS A 75 11.96 -2.48 1.18
C LYS A 75 10.73 -3.05 0.45
N VAL A 76 10.03 -2.22 -0.32
CA VAL A 76 8.92 -2.62 -1.19
C VAL A 76 9.18 -2.02 -2.56
N PHE A 77 9.11 -2.83 -3.58
CA PHE A 77 9.20 -2.37 -4.96
C PHE A 77 7.85 -1.87 -5.48
N ALA A 78 7.87 -0.98 -6.47
CA ALA A 78 6.64 -0.44 -7.03
C ALA A 78 5.76 -1.53 -7.67
N TYR A 79 6.38 -2.51 -8.33
CA TYR A 79 5.68 -3.63 -8.95
C TYR A 79 4.94 -4.50 -7.92
N GLU A 80 5.47 -4.69 -6.72
CA GLU A 80 4.80 -5.44 -5.65
C GLU A 80 3.50 -4.76 -5.20
N VAL A 81 3.52 -3.42 -5.13
CA VAL A 81 2.33 -2.63 -4.80
C VAL A 81 1.29 -2.78 -5.92
N LEU A 82 1.71 -2.60 -7.18
CA LEU A 82 0.83 -2.74 -8.34
C LEU A 82 0.23 -4.14 -8.45
N THR A 83 1.04 -5.19 -8.31
CA THR A 83 0.55 -6.58 -8.35
C THR A 83 -0.51 -6.83 -7.27
N ARG A 84 -0.34 -6.29 -6.06
CA ARG A 84 -1.35 -6.44 -5.00
C ARG A 84 -2.61 -5.65 -5.29
N VAL A 85 -2.48 -4.44 -5.82
CA VAL A 85 -3.66 -3.65 -6.23
C VAL A 85 -4.42 -4.37 -7.32
N THR A 86 -3.73 -4.87 -8.35
CA THR A 86 -4.36 -5.63 -9.44
C THR A 86 -5.08 -6.87 -8.92
N LYS A 87 -4.44 -7.68 -8.06
CA LYS A 87 -5.08 -8.84 -7.43
C LYS A 87 -6.32 -8.44 -6.65
N ASN A 88 -6.24 -7.36 -5.86
CA ASN A 88 -7.38 -6.87 -5.09
C ASN A 88 -8.54 -6.43 -6.00
N VAL A 89 -8.25 -5.70 -7.08
CA VAL A 89 -9.28 -5.26 -8.04
C VAL A 89 -9.89 -6.46 -8.78
N VAL A 90 -9.11 -7.48 -9.12
CA VAL A 90 -9.64 -8.72 -9.74
C VAL A 90 -10.57 -9.46 -8.78
N PHE A 91 -10.18 -9.67 -7.50
CA PHE A 91 -11.08 -10.27 -6.51
C PHE A 91 -12.32 -9.42 -6.29
N PHE A 92 -12.15 -8.10 -6.23
CA PHE A 92 -13.26 -7.16 -6.11
C PHE A 92 -14.21 -7.22 -7.32
N ALA A 93 -13.69 -7.34 -8.54
CA ALA A 93 -14.49 -7.47 -9.76
C ALA A 93 -15.35 -8.75 -9.71
N ILE A 94 -14.77 -9.87 -9.30
CA ILE A 94 -15.48 -11.15 -9.21
C ILE A 94 -16.53 -11.10 -8.08
N LEU A 95 -16.16 -10.69 -6.88
CA LEU A 95 -17.05 -10.66 -5.72
C LEU A 95 -18.14 -9.59 -5.88
N GLY A 96 -17.73 -8.35 -6.14
CA GLY A 96 -18.64 -7.22 -6.27
C GLY A 96 -19.55 -7.35 -7.50
N GLY A 97 -18.96 -7.71 -8.63
CA GLY A 97 -19.72 -7.97 -9.86
C GLY A 97 -20.71 -9.12 -9.71
N GLY A 98 -20.28 -10.23 -9.10
CA GLY A 98 -21.14 -11.37 -8.82
C GLY A 98 -22.34 -11.02 -7.92
N ILE A 99 -22.10 -10.28 -6.84
CA ILE A 99 -23.17 -9.86 -5.91
C ILE A 99 -24.13 -8.87 -6.60
N LEU A 100 -23.61 -7.90 -7.37
CA LEU A 100 -24.42 -6.95 -8.10
C LEU A 100 -25.30 -7.64 -9.16
N GLN A 101 -24.74 -8.63 -9.85
CA GLN A 101 -25.46 -9.42 -10.86
C GLN A 101 -26.56 -10.27 -10.23
N LEU A 102 -26.25 -11.02 -9.17
CA LEU A 102 -27.21 -11.86 -8.45
C LEU A 102 -28.30 -11.06 -7.74
N GLY A 103 -27.95 -9.87 -7.24
CA GLY A 103 -28.91 -8.96 -6.62
C GLY A 103 -29.81 -8.21 -7.61
N GLY A 104 -29.54 -8.29 -8.90
CA GLY A 104 -30.25 -7.55 -9.93
C GLY A 104 -30.04 -6.03 -9.85
N TYR A 105 -28.93 -5.59 -9.22
CA TYR A 105 -28.67 -4.17 -9.03
C TYR A 105 -28.03 -3.52 -10.27
N MET A 106 -27.19 -4.26 -10.96
CA MET A 106 -26.48 -3.80 -12.14
C MET A 106 -25.99 -4.99 -12.96
N ASP A 107 -25.94 -4.85 -14.26
CA ASP A 107 -25.25 -5.82 -15.10
C ASP A 107 -23.72 -5.71 -14.86
N ALA A 108 -23.15 -6.75 -14.26
CA ALA A 108 -21.73 -6.81 -13.92
C ALA A 108 -20.80 -6.78 -15.15
N TRP A 109 -21.31 -7.12 -16.31
CA TRP A 109 -20.56 -7.11 -17.59
C TRP A 109 -20.85 -5.85 -18.40
N SER A 110 -21.55 -4.88 -17.84
CA SER A 110 -21.81 -3.61 -18.50
C SER A 110 -20.53 -2.82 -18.75
N LYS A 111 -20.52 -2.01 -19.80
CA LYS A 111 -19.40 -1.10 -20.10
C LYS A 111 -19.14 -0.12 -18.95
N LEU A 112 -20.20 0.29 -18.24
CA LEU A 112 -20.12 1.15 -17.06
C LEU A 112 -19.27 0.50 -15.96
N PHE A 113 -19.56 -0.76 -15.62
CA PHE A 113 -18.84 -1.46 -14.56
C PHE A 113 -17.37 -1.71 -14.92
N LEU A 114 -17.09 -2.09 -16.19
CA LEU A 114 -15.72 -2.27 -16.66
C LEU A 114 -14.92 -0.95 -16.62
N ALA A 115 -15.51 0.16 -17.07
CA ALA A 115 -14.87 1.48 -17.01
C ALA A 115 -14.62 1.91 -15.56
N TYR A 116 -15.57 1.64 -14.67
CA TYR A 116 -15.42 1.88 -13.23
C TYR A 116 -14.26 1.06 -12.62
N LEU A 117 -14.14 -0.24 -12.93
CA LEU A 117 -13.04 -1.08 -12.45
C LEU A 117 -11.67 -0.56 -12.92
N LEU A 118 -11.56 -0.08 -14.15
CA LEU A 118 -10.34 0.55 -14.65
C LEU A 118 -10.02 1.83 -13.87
N ALA A 119 -11.02 2.67 -13.63
CA ALA A 119 -10.83 3.89 -12.82
C ALA A 119 -10.38 3.56 -11.38
N VAL A 120 -10.99 2.55 -10.74
CA VAL A 120 -10.57 2.07 -9.41
C VAL A 120 -9.12 1.60 -9.45
N LEU A 121 -8.75 0.77 -10.45
CA LEU A 121 -7.38 0.28 -10.59
C LEU A 121 -6.37 1.43 -10.69
N VAL A 122 -6.64 2.42 -11.52
CA VAL A 122 -5.75 3.58 -11.70
C VAL A 122 -5.69 4.43 -10.44
N CYS A 123 -6.83 4.84 -9.90
CA CYS A 123 -6.87 5.75 -8.74
C CYS A 123 -6.25 5.12 -7.49
N VAL A 124 -6.54 3.87 -7.18
CA VAL A 124 -5.95 3.16 -6.04
C VAL A 124 -4.44 2.94 -6.26
N SER A 125 -4.00 2.63 -7.48
CA SER A 125 -2.57 2.50 -7.79
C SER A 125 -1.83 3.80 -7.59
N VAL A 126 -2.35 4.91 -8.12
CA VAL A 126 -1.77 6.25 -7.96
C VAL A 126 -1.72 6.65 -6.48
N PHE A 127 -2.80 6.43 -5.74
CA PHE A 127 -2.87 6.73 -4.31
C PHE A 127 -1.82 5.93 -3.52
N ARG A 128 -1.74 4.62 -3.70
CA ARG A 128 -0.78 3.76 -2.98
C ARG A 128 0.68 4.04 -3.36
N LEU A 129 0.97 4.32 -4.64
CA LEU A 129 2.30 4.73 -5.08
C LEU A 129 2.68 6.12 -4.53
N GLY A 130 1.72 7.05 -4.50
CA GLY A 130 1.90 8.37 -3.90
C GLY A 130 2.22 8.28 -2.41
N LEU A 131 1.44 7.49 -1.64
CA LEU A 131 1.74 7.23 -0.23
C LEU A 131 3.12 6.61 -0.03
N ARG A 132 3.52 5.65 -0.89
CA ARG A 132 4.85 5.08 -0.84
C ARG A 132 5.95 6.13 -1.06
N MET A 133 5.75 7.05 -2.01
CA MET A 133 6.68 8.15 -2.25
C MET A 133 6.74 9.10 -1.05
N LEU A 134 5.60 9.48 -0.48
CA LEU A 134 5.55 10.31 0.73
C LEU A 134 6.28 9.68 1.91
N ILE A 135 6.10 8.38 2.14
CA ILE A 135 6.82 7.66 3.20
C ILE A 135 8.33 7.66 2.94
N LYS A 136 8.78 7.49 1.69
CA LYS A 136 10.20 7.58 1.34
C LYS A 136 10.77 8.97 1.62
N VAL A 137 10.10 10.01 1.15
CA VAL A 137 10.51 11.42 1.37
C VAL A 137 10.52 11.75 2.88
N TYR A 138 9.54 11.30 3.64
CA TYR A 138 9.51 11.47 5.09
C TYR A 138 10.73 10.84 5.77
N ARG A 139 11.14 9.64 5.34
CA ARG A 139 12.32 8.93 5.87
C ARG A 139 13.62 9.63 5.50
N THR A 140 13.78 10.13 4.27
CA THR A 140 15.00 10.86 3.87
C THR A 140 15.18 12.17 4.66
N LYS A 141 14.06 12.79 5.12
CA LYS A 141 14.08 13.96 6.00
C LYS A 141 14.30 13.61 7.49
N GLY A 142 14.67 12.37 7.81
CA GLY A 142 14.96 11.94 9.18
C GLY A 142 13.76 11.39 9.97
N GLY A 143 12.60 11.24 9.34
CA GLY A 143 11.42 10.66 9.97
C GLY A 143 11.49 9.12 10.05
N ASN A 144 11.03 8.54 11.16
CA ASN A 144 10.96 7.09 11.37
C ASN A 144 12.28 6.34 11.08
N LEU A 145 13.41 6.91 11.55
CA LEU A 145 14.71 6.30 11.45
C LEU A 145 14.82 5.07 12.38
N ARG A 146 15.58 4.08 11.94
CA ARG A 146 16.05 2.97 12.78
C ARG A 146 17.55 3.02 12.87
N TYR A 147 18.02 3.10 14.10
CA TYR A 147 19.44 3.04 14.41
C TYR A 147 19.87 1.57 14.42
N VAL A 148 20.99 1.29 13.76
CA VAL A 148 21.59 -0.04 13.63
C VAL A 148 23.02 0.03 14.17
N VAL A 149 23.41 -0.97 14.92
CA VAL A 149 24.79 -1.20 15.33
C VAL A 149 25.22 -2.53 14.75
N LEU A 150 26.38 -2.57 14.14
CA LEU A 150 26.95 -3.78 13.55
C LEU A 150 27.79 -4.49 14.61
N VAL A 151 27.80 -5.82 14.59
CA VAL A 151 28.61 -6.63 15.50
C VAL A 151 29.53 -7.52 14.67
N GLY A 152 30.84 -7.35 14.87
CA GLY A 152 31.90 -7.97 14.07
C GLY A 152 32.23 -7.20 12.80
N SER A 153 33.45 -7.35 12.33
CA SER A 153 33.99 -6.66 11.14
C SER A 153 34.24 -7.61 9.97
N THR A 154 33.31 -8.53 9.76
CA THR A 154 33.34 -9.45 8.61
C THR A 154 33.00 -8.72 7.30
N ASP A 155 33.44 -9.28 6.16
CA ASP A 155 33.10 -8.75 4.84
C ASP A 155 31.57 -8.66 4.63
N ASN A 156 30.79 -9.61 5.15
CA ASN A 156 29.33 -9.56 5.10
C ASN A 156 28.76 -8.32 5.83
N ASN A 157 29.36 -7.94 6.96
CA ASN A 157 28.94 -6.74 7.69
C ASN A 157 29.34 -5.46 6.99
N ARG A 158 30.43 -5.47 6.24
CA ARG A 158 30.84 -4.37 5.37
C ARG A 158 29.85 -4.19 4.21
N GLU A 159 29.47 -5.26 3.54
CA GLU A 159 28.44 -5.23 2.50
C GLU A 159 27.10 -4.74 3.05
N LEU A 160 26.69 -5.23 4.23
CA LEU A 160 25.49 -4.78 4.92
C LEU A 160 25.55 -3.29 5.26
N TYR A 161 26.71 -2.78 5.73
CA TYR A 161 26.91 -1.35 5.96
C TYR A 161 26.70 -0.55 4.67
N GLN A 162 27.31 -0.96 3.57
CA GLN A 162 27.15 -0.31 2.27
C GLN A 162 25.71 -0.33 1.79
N GLU A 163 25.01 -1.45 1.96
CA GLU A 163 23.60 -1.57 1.60
C GLU A 163 22.71 -0.64 2.44
N LEU A 164 22.94 -0.56 3.76
CA LEU A 164 22.17 0.28 4.65
C LEU A 164 22.41 1.77 4.44
N THR A 165 23.64 2.16 4.09
CA THR A 165 24.01 3.58 3.87
C THR A 165 23.68 4.08 2.49
N SER A 166 23.80 3.24 1.45
CA SER A 166 23.46 3.60 0.06
C SER A 166 21.97 3.90 -0.12
N GLN A 167 21.09 3.35 0.73
CA GLN A 167 19.64 3.48 0.62
C GLN A 167 19.07 4.35 1.75
N SER A 168 19.37 5.64 1.76
CA SER A 168 18.88 6.60 2.77
C SER A 168 17.35 6.61 2.92
N TRP A 169 16.62 6.33 1.83
CA TRP A 169 15.16 6.23 1.82
C TRP A 169 14.61 5.04 2.62
N ALA A 170 15.42 4.03 2.92
CA ALA A 170 15.03 2.90 3.76
C ALA A 170 14.91 3.30 5.24
N GLY A 171 15.52 4.45 5.61
CA GLY A 171 15.45 5.02 6.97
C GLY A 171 16.24 4.21 7.99
N TYR A 172 17.39 3.66 7.59
CA TYR A 172 18.38 3.10 8.50
C TYR A 172 19.51 4.11 8.72
N ARG A 173 20.01 4.18 9.96
CA ARG A 173 21.20 4.95 10.31
C ARG A 173 22.13 4.05 11.13
N VAL A 174 23.27 3.76 10.56
CA VAL A 174 24.30 2.99 11.28
C VAL A 174 24.99 3.93 12.26
N LEU A 175 25.05 3.54 13.53
CA LEU A 175 25.70 4.29 14.59
C LEU A 175 27.20 3.96 14.68
N GLY A 176 27.58 2.74 14.33
CA GLY A 176 28.95 2.24 14.42
C GLY A 176 28.98 0.72 14.51
N TYR A 177 30.13 0.18 14.84
CA TYR A 177 30.33 -1.26 14.99
C TYR A 177 31.02 -1.61 16.31
N PHE A 178 30.73 -2.81 16.82
CA PHE A 178 31.44 -3.46 17.92
C PHE A 178 32.29 -4.60 17.38
N ASP A 179 33.54 -4.70 17.87
CA ASP A 179 34.44 -5.82 17.57
C ASP A 179 35.43 -5.99 18.75
N PHE A 180 36.20 -7.07 18.75
CA PHE A 180 37.27 -7.30 19.75
C PHE A 180 38.39 -6.27 19.63
N GLU A 181 38.70 -5.83 18.39
CA GLU A 181 39.74 -4.82 18.12
C GLU A 181 39.26 -3.85 17.02
N PRO A 182 39.66 -2.56 17.10
CA PRO A 182 39.39 -1.62 16.04
C PRO A 182 40.14 -2.04 14.78
N ASN A 183 39.43 -2.27 13.69
CA ASN A 183 40.05 -2.63 12.42
C ASN A 183 39.60 -1.69 11.29
N GLY A 184 40.44 -1.59 10.24
CA GLY A 184 40.22 -0.70 9.10
C GLY A 184 39.20 -1.20 8.07
N HIS A 185 38.37 -2.20 8.37
CA HIS A 185 37.40 -2.77 7.41
C HIS A 185 36.21 -1.85 7.14
N PHE A 186 35.86 -0.96 8.07
CA PHE A 186 34.81 0.02 7.89
C PHE A 186 35.34 1.39 7.53
N PRO A 187 34.62 2.21 6.75
CA PRO A 187 34.98 3.59 6.48
C PRO A 187 34.97 4.45 7.75
N GLN A 188 35.70 5.57 7.73
CA GLN A 188 35.82 6.48 8.89
C GLN A 188 34.47 7.00 9.41
N GLU A 189 33.43 6.98 8.57
CA GLU A 189 32.06 7.37 8.93
C GLU A 189 31.34 6.35 9.82
N CYS A 190 31.88 5.12 9.98
CA CYS A 190 31.35 4.08 10.85
C CYS A 190 32.30 3.92 12.05
N PRO A 191 32.05 4.63 13.18
CA PRO A 191 32.94 4.62 14.32
C PRO A 191 32.96 3.26 15.04
N TYR A 192 34.12 2.92 15.56
CA TYR A 192 34.26 1.83 16.52
C TYR A 192 33.64 2.21 17.86
N LEU A 193 32.82 1.34 18.41
CA LEU A 193 32.05 1.61 19.64
C LEU A 193 32.53 0.81 20.86
N GLY A 194 33.45 -0.16 20.65
CA GLY A 194 33.99 -1.00 21.72
C GLY A 194 34.19 -2.43 21.31
#